data_4df5778faaa17ac8494308cf9ef779a1
#
_entry.id   4df5778faaa17ac8494308cf9ef779a1
#
_cell.length_a   1.000
_cell.length_b   1.000
_cell.length_c   1.000
_cell.angle_alpha   90.00
_cell.angle_beta   90.00
_cell.angle_gamma   90.00
#
_symmetry.space_group_name_H-M   'P 1'
#
loop_
_entity.id
_entity.type
_entity.pdbx_description
1 polymer ?
#
loop_
_entity_poly.entity_id
_entity_poly.type
_entity_poly.pdbx_seq_one_letter_code
_entity_poly.pdbx_strand_id
1 'polypeptide(L)'
;EEGVGPVVSIQIFDDDDEALSLANDSRFGLVGYCWTNSLARAQAFQQQIEAGTLWINTPLARDLRAPFGGFKESGIGRDGPRQAAEFFTEEKATITALGTPPIRKLGETSS
;
A
#
# COMPACT_ATOMS: atom_id res chain seq x y z
N GLU A 1 -11.39 -13.86 15.60
CA GLU A 1 -12.39 -13.80 14.53
C GLU A 1 -12.73 -12.35 14.23
N GLU A 2 -12.96 -12.01 12.96
CA GLU A 2 -13.47 -10.70 12.57
C GLU A 2 -14.97 -10.62 12.85
N GLY A 3 -15.38 -9.68 13.70
CA GLY A 3 -16.79 -9.43 13.99
C GLY A 3 -17.40 -8.47 12.97
N VAL A 4 -18.41 -8.90 12.23
CA VAL A 4 -19.13 -8.05 11.28
C VAL A 4 -20.55 -7.79 11.81
N GLY A 5 -20.91 -6.51 11.99
CA GLY A 5 -22.23 -6.13 12.51
C GLY A 5 -22.24 -4.71 13.05
N PRO A 6 -23.37 -4.23 13.60
CA PRO A 6 -23.49 -2.90 14.20
C PRO A 6 -22.87 -2.88 15.61
N VAL A 7 -21.58 -3.23 15.70
CA VAL A 7 -20.83 -3.31 16.96
C VAL A 7 -19.56 -2.48 16.81
N VAL A 8 -19.21 -1.72 17.84
CA VAL A 8 -17.92 -1.02 17.96
C VAL A 8 -17.31 -1.37 19.30
N SER A 9 -16.01 -1.70 19.29
CA SER A 9 -15.22 -1.83 20.52
C SER A 9 -14.47 -0.52 20.77
N ILE A 10 -14.43 -0.12 22.04
CA ILE A 10 -13.75 1.11 22.47
C ILE A 10 -12.67 0.71 23.47
N GLN A 11 -11.47 1.17 23.22
CA GLN A 11 -10.31 0.97 24.08
C GLN A 11 -9.76 2.34 24.50
N ILE A 12 -9.39 2.46 25.76
CA ILE A 12 -8.76 3.67 26.30
C ILE A 12 -7.27 3.42 26.31
N PHE A 13 -6.48 4.44 26.05
CA PHE A 13 -5.04 4.42 26.10
C PHE A 13 -4.52 5.65 26.83
N ASP A 14 -3.35 5.54 27.43
CA ASP A 14 -2.74 6.62 28.21
C ASP A 14 -1.74 7.47 27.40
N ASP A 15 -1.10 6.86 26.38
CA ASP A 15 -0.13 7.54 25.52
C ASP A 15 -0.18 7.06 24.04
N ASP A 16 0.62 7.71 23.21
CA ASP A 16 0.63 7.45 21.76
C ASP A 16 1.24 6.07 21.41
N ASP A 17 2.20 5.58 22.20
CA ASP A 17 2.84 4.29 21.99
C ASP A 17 1.87 3.16 22.32
N GLU A 18 1.11 3.29 23.39
CA GLU A 18 0.03 2.36 23.72
C GLU A 18 -1.07 2.37 22.65
N ALA A 19 -1.48 3.57 22.17
CA ALA A 19 -2.46 3.69 21.11
C ALA A 19 -2.02 2.96 19.83
N LEU A 20 -0.76 3.10 19.44
CA LEU A 20 -0.19 2.41 18.28
C LEU A 20 -0.12 0.90 18.50
N SER A 21 0.29 0.47 19.70
CA SER A 21 0.34 -0.93 20.07
C SER A 21 -1.04 -1.58 19.97
N LEU A 22 -2.06 -0.96 20.56
CA LEU A 22 -3.44 -1.43 20.50
C LEU A 22 -3.99 -1.44 19.07
N ALA A 23 -3.70 -0.40 18.28
CA ALA A 23 -4.16 -0.33 16.89
C ALA A 23 -3.52 -1.40 16.01
N ASN A 24 -2.28 -1.79 16.30
CA ASN A 24 -1.55 -2.83 15.59
C ASN A 24 -1.79 -4.26 16.15
N ASP A 25 -2.39 -4.38 17.33
CA ASP A 25 -2.74 -5.67 17.94
C ASP A 25 -3.96 -6.29 17.27
N SER A 26 -3.80 -6.58 15.98
CA SER A 26 -4.82 -7.19 15.13
C SER A 26 -4.15 -8.00 14.05
N ARG A 27 -4.77 -9.11 13.65
CA ARG A 27 -4.37 -9.90 12.48
C ARG A 27 -4.72 -9.20 11.16
N PHE A 28 -5.53 -8.15 11.22
CA PHE A 28 -6.00 -7.39 10.07
C PHE A 28 -5.32 -6.02 10.00
N GLY A 29 -5.31 -5.43 8.80
CA GLY A 29 -4.71 -4.13 8.56
C GLY A 29 -5.22 -3.52 7.26
N LEU A 30 -6.53 -3.41 7.07
CA LEU A 30 -7.07 -2.82 5.85
C LEU A 30 -6.96 -1.31 5.88
N VAL A 31 -7.55 -0.69 6.91
CA VAL A 31 -7.60 0.77 7.03
C VAL A 31 -7.38 1.22 8.47
N GLY A 32 -6.87 2.44 8.62
CA GLY A 32 -6.76 3.14 9.89
C GLY A 32 -7.26 4.58 9.80
N TYR A 33 -7.68 5.11 10.93
CA TYR A 33 -8.12 6.51 11.06
C TYR A 33 -7.42 7.16 12.23
N CYS A 34 -6.92 8.38 12.02
CA CYS A 34 -6.30 9.17 13.08
C CYS A 34 -6.88 10.59 13.09
N TRP A 35 -7.37 11.03 14.24
CA TRP A 35 -7.80 12.41 14.46
C TRP A 35 -6.85 13.09 15.44
N THR A 36 -6.13 14.09 14.97
CA THR A 36 -5.18 14.84 15.80
C THR A 36 -4.91 16.22 15.23
N ASN A 37 -4.63 17.18 16.10
CA ASN A 37 -4.15 18.52 15.72
C ASN A 37 -2.61 18.60 15.71
N SER A 38 -1.92 17.54 16.11
CA SER A 38 -0.45 17.45 16.11
C SER A 38 0.06 16.82 14.83
N LEU A 39 0.79 17.58 14.02
CA LEU A 39 1.44 17.06 12.83
C LEU A 39 2.47 15.97 13.15
N ALA A 40 3.23 16.15 14.23
CA ALA A 40 4.20 15.16 14.66
C ALA A 40 3.54 13.82 15.01
N ARG A 41 2.40 13.85 15.72
CA ARG A 41 1.61 12.65 16.03
C ARG A 41 1.05 12.00 14.76
N ALA A 42 0.51 12.78 13.84
CA ALA A 42 0.02 12.28 12.56
C ALA A 42 1.11 11.57 11.76
N GLN A 43 2.32 12.12 11.74
CA GLN A 43 3.48 11.51 11.06
C GLN A 43 3.93 10.22 11.76
N ALA A 44 3.97 10.19 13.09
CA ALA A 44 4.33 8.99 13.84
C ALA A 44 3.34 7.84 13.56
N PHE A 45 2.04 8.13 13.60
CA PHE A 45 1.01 7.15 13.24
C PHE A 45 1.13 6.67 11.81
N GLN A 46 1.34 7.58 10.84
CA GLN A 46 1.53 7.22 9.44
C GLN A 46 2.69 6.24 9.22
N GLN A 47 3.76 6.38 9.97
CA GLN A 47 4.95 5.53 9.81
C GLN A 47 4.83 4.18 10.50
N GLN A 48 4.04 4.07 11.56
CA GLN A 48 4.04 2.92 12.46
C GLN A 48 2.75 2.09 12.40
N ILE A 49 1.65 2.64 11.88
CA ILE A 49 0.40 1.89 11.75
C ILE A 49 0.51 0.83 10.65
N GLU A 50 0.14 -0.38 10.97
CA GLU A 50 0.17 -1.53 10.06
C GLU A 50 -1.16 -1.67 9.31
N ALA A 51 -1.50 -0.65 8.52
CA ALA A 51 -2.69 -0.62 7.68
C ALA A 51 -2.37 -0.15 6.26
N GLY A 52 -3.10 -0.66 5.28
CA GLY A 52 -2.88 -0.35 3.87
C GLY A 52 -3.29 1.06 3.48
N THR A 53 -4.26 1.63 4.17
CA THR A 53 -4.69 3.03 3.99
C THR A 53 -4.93 3.68 5.34
N LEU A 54 -4.38 4.87 5.52
CA LEU A 54 -4.58 5.69 6.71
C LEU A 54 -5.24 7.03 6.32
N TRP A 55 -6.33 7.37 6.97
CA TRP A 55 -6.94 8.69 6.86
C TRP A 55 -6.66 9.52 8.11
N ILE A 56 -6.19 10.74 7.91
CA ILE A 56 -5.91 11.69 8.98
C ILE A 56 -6.92 12.83 8.91
N ASN A 57 -7.66 13.03 9.99
CA ASN A 57 -8.69 14.07 10.16
C ASN A 57 -9.78 14.09 9.08
N THR A 58 -9.98 13.00 8.38
CA THR A 58 -11.03 12.86 7.37
C THR A 58 -11.49 11.41 7.29
N PRO A 59 -12.79 11.14 7.18
CA PRO A 59 -13.28 9.80 6.92
C PRO A 59 -13.39 9.57 5.41
N LEU A 60 -12.95 8.41 4.93
CA LEU A 60 -13.28 7.86 3.62
C LEU A 60 -13.01 8.77 2.39
N ALA A 61 -12.17 9.81 2.52
CA ALA A 61 -11.73 10.58 1.37
C ALA A 61 -11.00 9.65 0.40
N ARG A 62 -11.48 9.54 -0.84
CA ARG A 62 -11.00 8.56 -1.80
C ARG A 62 -10.40 9.23 -3.03
N ASP A 63 -9.18 8.85 -3.36
CA ASP A 63 -8.57 9.11 -4.66
C ASP A 63 -8.38 7.76 -5.36
N LEU A 64 -9.07 7.55 -6.47
CA LEU A 64 -9.01 6.30 -7.23
C LEU A 64 -7.64 6.03 -7.87
N ARG A 65 -6.74 7.03 -7.88
CA ARG A 65 -5.36 6.87 -8.34
C ARG A 65 -4.45 6.30 -7.26
N ALA A 66 -4.85 6.41 -5.99
CA ALA A 66 -4.10 5.85 -4.87
C ALA A 66 -4.32 4.33 -4.80
N PRO A 67 -3.28 3.54 -4.53
CA PRO A 67 -3.44 2.11 -4.33
C PRO A 67 -4.26 1.83 -3.07
N PHE A 68 -5.17 0.88 -3.15
CA PHE A 68 -6.00 0.43 -2.03
C PHE A 68 -5.78 -1.07 -1.78
N GLY A 69 -5.62 -1.47 -0.54
CA GLY A 69 -5.47 -2.87 -0.15
C GLY A 69 -4.96 -2.99 1.28
N GLY A 70 -4.98 -4.19 1.82
CA GLY A 70 -4.67 -4.45 3.22
C GLY A 70 -3.23 -4.87 3.48
N PHE A 71 -2.88 -4.78 4.76
CA PHE A 71 -1.73 -5.44 5.36
C PHE A 71 -2.20 -6.71 6.07
N LYS A 72 -1.27 -7.56 6.48
CA LYS A 72 -1.54 -8.78 7.25
C LYS A 72 -2.60 -9.65 6.56
N GLU A 73 -3.54 -10.22 7.32
CA GLU A 73 -4.60 -11.08 6.79
C GLU A 73 -5.70 -10.33 6.01
N SER A 74 -5.68 -8.99 5.99
CA SER A 74 -6.61 -8.21 5.16
C SER A 74 -6.31 -8.29 3.66
N GLY A 75 -5.17 -8.82 3.26
CA GLY A 75 -4.85 -9.13 1.86
C GLY A 75 -3.43 -8.74 1.46
N ILE A 76 -3.02 -9.26 0.31
CA ILE A 76 -1.66 -9.08 -0.24
C ILE A 76 -1.63 -8.21 -1.52
N GLY A 77 -2.78 -8.04 -2.18
CA GLY A 77 -2.90 -7.26 -3.41
C GLY A 77 -3.14 -5.78 -3.16
N ARG A 78 -3.07 -5.02 -4.24
CA ARG A 78 -3.47 -3.60 -4.26
C ARG A 78 -4.34 -3.33 -5.47
N ASP A 79 -5.49 -2.69 -5.24
CA ASP A 79 -6.31 -2.11 -6.28
C ASP A 79 -5.77 -0.72 -6.62
N GLY A 80 -5.79 -0.38 -7.90
CA GLY A 80 -5.35 0.92 -8.42
C GLY A 80 -5.04 0.80 -9.91
N PRO A 81 -5.05 1.89 -10.67
CA PRO A 81 -4.88 1.82 -12.12
C PRO A 81 -3.57 1.15 -12.54
N ARG A 82 -2.48 1.50 -11.88
CA ARG A 82 -1.16 0.92 -12.17
C ARG A 82 -1.09 -0.54 -11.73
N GLN A 83 -1.49 -0.81 -10.50
CA GLN A 83 -1.43 -2.15 -9.90
C GLN A 83 -2.35 -3.13 -10.65
N ALA A 84 -3.54 -2.67 -11.06
CA ALA A 84 -4.43 -3.47 -11.87
C ALA A 84 -3.82 -3.77 -13.25
N ALA A 85 -3.20 -2.80 -13.89
CA ALA A 85 -2.51 -3.02 -15.16
C ALA A 85 -1.38 -4.05 -15.01
N GLU A 86 -0.53 -3.90 -14.00
CA GLU A 86 0.57 -4.85 -13.71
C GLU A 86 0.05 -6.28 -13.43
N PHE A 87 -1.10 -6.40 -12.77
CA PHE A 87 -1.67 -7.69 -12.40
C PHE A 87 -2.41 -8.39 -13.55
N PHE A 88 -3.12 -7.64 -14.39
CA PHE A 88 -3.99 -8.20 -15.43
C PHE A 88 -3.37 -8.21 -16.84
N THR A 89 -2.13 -7.73 -17.00
CA THR A 89 -1.45 -7.68 -18.31
C THR A 89 -0.09 -8.33 -18.25
N GLU A 90 0.40 -8.75 -19.42
CA GLU A 90 1.75 -9.26 -19.61
C GLU A 90 2.57 -8.23 -20.40
N GLU A 91 3.76 -7.90 -19.92
CA GLU A 91 4.67 -7.04 -20.67
C GLU A 91 5.29 -7.76 -21.85
N LYS A 92 5.26 -7.13 -23.03
CA LYS A 92 5.88 -7.66 -24.25
C LYS A 92 6.79 -6.63 -24.88
N ALA A 93 8.07 -6.96 -25.00
CA ALA A 93 9.01 -6.16 -25.75
C ALA A 93 9.00 -6.58 -27.23
N THR A 94 8.89 -5.59 -28.13
CA THR A 94 9.04 -5.81 -29.57
C THR A 94 10.15 -4.90 -30.09
N ILE A 95 11.20 -5.51 -30.66
CA ILE A 95 12.33 -4.79 -31.23
C ILE A 95 12.31 -5.01 -32.75
N THR A 96 12.15 -3.94 -33.52
CA THR A 96 12.09 -3.99 -34.98
C THR A 96 13.25 -3.20 -35.55
N ALA A 97 14.10 -3.87 -36.34
CA ALA A 97 15.14 -3.20 -37.10
C ALA A 97 14.54 -2.60 -38.40
N LEU A 98 14.81 -1.34 -38.68
CA LEU A 98 14.43 -0.64 -39.92
C LEU A 98 15.49 -0.77 -41.05
N GLY A 99 16.42 -1.71 -40.90
CA GLY A 99 17.49 -2.02 -41.83
C GLY A 99 18.23 -3.27 -41.40
N THR A 100 19.38 -3.56 -42.02
CA THR A 100 20.21 -4.69 -41.60
C THR A 100 20.94 -4.34 -40.32
N PRO A 101 20.61 -4.93 -39.16
CA PRO A 101 21.32 -4.63 -37.92
C PRO A 101 22.72 -5.19 -37.94
N PRO A 102 23.70 -4.54 -37.32
CA PRO A 102 25.03 -5.10 -37.13
C PRO A 102 24.95 -6.29 -36.18
N ILE A 103 25.14 -7.49 -36.71
CA ILE A 103 25.18 -8.71 -35.89
C ILE A 103 26.62 -8.85 -35.38
N ARG A 104 26.80 -8.69 -34.07
CA ARG A 104 28.07 -8.98 -33.41
C ARG A 104 28.32 -10.50 -33.45
N LYS A 105 29.47 -10.91 -33.98
CA LYS A 105 29.93 -12.30 -33.87
C LYS A 105 30.50 -12.54 -32.48
N LEU A 106 30.23 -13.70 -31.93
CA LEU A 106 30.83 -14.14 -30.67
C LEU A 106 32.36 -14.15 -30.80
N GLY A 107 33.07 -13.42 -29.93
CA GLY A 107 34.54 -13.35 -29.90
C GLY A 107 35.13 -12.11 -30.58
N GLU A 108 34.36 -11.19 -31.18
CA GLU A 108 34.87 -9.91 -31.68
C GLU A 108 34.99 -8.91 -30.54
N THR A 109 36.20 -8.52 -30.17
CA THR A 109 36.48 -7.39 -29.30
C THR A 109 36.35 -6.10 -30.13
N SER A 110 35.57 -5.13 -29.62
CA SER A 110 35.49 -3.78 -30.20
C SER A 110 36.89 -3.15 -30.20
N SER A 111 37.43 -2.86 -31.36
CA SER A 111 38.57 -1.96 -31.58
C SER A 111 38.14 -0.54 -31.34
#